data_ff8c99ceb3aa396931d0832f3c33f77c
#
_entry.id   ff8c99ceb3aa396931d0832f3c33f77c
#
_cell.length_a   1.000
_cell.length_b   1.000
_cell.length_c   1.000
_cell.angle_alpha   90.00
_cell.angle_beta   90.00
_cell.angle_gamma   90.00
#
_symmetry.space_group_name_H-M   'P 1'
#
loop_
_entity.id
_entity.type
_entity.pdbx_description
1 polymer ?
#
loop_
_entity_poly.entity_id
_entity_poly.type
_entity_poly.pdbx_seq_one_letter_code
_entity_poly.pdbx_strand_id
1 'polypeptide(L)'
;MSALQAAPPVPRRRVALYSHDTQGLGHVRRNIEIARALLAERPDTDVLLLSGAPEAARLPRPEQAGLVVLPSVSKSRSGEYAATQPGLGLAEVLRLRGAMVASAIEHFRPDVLVVDKEARGLRGELDPALAVARRTTGAGGRRTRLVLGLRDVLDTPLTARREWESAGTTRTLRSSYDAVWVYGDPRVHDLGDACGLPRDVRAMMRFTGYLAEGRHHGPRATYADGAPYVLCLVGGGQDGADLADAFVRAPLPRGHRGVVVTGPYMPRAARDALDVLAGTRDDLSVLGFVDDTPGLIDGAAAVVTMGGYNTVCELLASGRPGLVVPRVVPRLEQAVRADELARRTHLDALHPDEASADAVGAWLADAVGRDGGAHDLDLGGLTRLPALLDQLLEEIDDATA
;
A
#
# COMPACT_ATOMS: atom_id res chain seq x y z
N MET A 1 26.74 44.70 -25.46
CA MET A 1 26.75 43.41 -24.82
C MET A 1 25.33 43.15 -24.34
N SER A 2 24.55 42.37 -25.08
CA SER A 2 23.16 42.03 -24.74
C SER A 2 23.18 40.99 -23.61
N ALA A 3 22.59 41.35 -22.47
CA ALA A 3 22.41 40.39 -21.38
C ALA A 3 21.45 39.28 -21.85
N LEU A 4 21.94 38.05 -21.98
CA LEU A 4 21.14 36.86 -22.14
C LEU A 4 20.21 36.77 -20.91
N GLN A 5 18.94 37.13 -21.06
CA GLN A 5 17.92 36.83 -20.05
C GLN A 5 17.76 35.29 -20.05
N ALA A 6 18.11 34.68 -18.93
CA ALA A 6 17.79 33.27 -18.70
C ALA A 6 16.27 33.09 -18.84
N ALA A 7 15.85 32.12 -19.65
CA ALA A 7 14.44 31.77 -19.74
C ALA A 7 13.90 31.50 -18.31
N PRO A 8 12.67 31.96 -17.99
CA PRO A 8 12.11 31.70 -16.68
C PRO A 8 12.10 30.16 -16.44
N PRO A 9 12.44 29.72 -15.22
CA PRO A 9 12.45 28.30 -14.92
C PRO A 9 11.06 27.72 -15.21
N VAL A 10 11.01 26.61 -15.92
CA VAL A 10 9.76 25.87 -16.15
C VAL A 10 9.18 25.55 -14.77
N PRO A 11 7.93 25.89 -14.50
CA PRO A 11 7.34 25.64 -13.19
C PRO A 11 7.38 24.13 -12.91
N ARG A 12 7.94 23.75 -11.75
CA ARG A 12 8.00 22.35 -11.31
C ARG A 12 6.59 21.84 -11.10
N ARG A 13 6.33 20.61 -11.55
CA ARG A 13 5.06 19.94 -11.27
C ARG A 13 4.96 19.64 -9.78
N ARG A 14 3.75 19.68 -9.23
CA ARG A 14 3.50 19.39 -7.82
C ARG A 14 2.45 18.31 -7.66
N VAL A 15 2.80 17.25 -6.95
CA VAL A 15 1.91 16.11 -6.68
C VAL A 15 1.75 15.94 -5.17
N ALA A 16 0.52 15.97 -4.69
CA ALA A 16 0.20 15.63 -3.31
C ALA A 16 -0.38 14.22 -3.23
N LEU A 17 0.10 13.40 -2.30
CA LEU A 17 -0.34 12.03 -2.06
C LEU A 17 -0.88 11.92 -0.63
N TYR A 18 -2.19 11.72 -0.50
CA TYR A 18 -2.85 11.62 0.80
C TYR A 18 -3.18 10.18 1.15
N SER A 19 -2.94 9.79 2.41
CA SER A 19 -3.41 8.55 3.02
C SER A 19 -3.92 8.77 4.45
N HIS A 20 -5.07 8.18 4.78
CA HIS A 20 -5.65 8.39 6.10
C HIS A 20 -4.93 7.62 7.21
N ASP A 21 -4.31 6.48 6.90
CA ASP A 21 -3.51 5.60 7.78
C ASP A 21 -4.03 5.52 9.23
N THR A 22 -4.88 4.54 9.50
CA THR A 22 -5.42 4.29 10.86
C THR A 22 -4.93 2.98 11.44
N GLN A 23 -4.48 2.08 10.58
CA GLN A 23 -3.96 0.76 10.93
C GLN A 23 -2.87 0.36 9.93
N GLY A 24 -1.68 0.06 10.43
CA GLY A 24 -0.56 -0.37 9.60
C GLY A 24 0.04 0.74 8.72
N LEU A 25 1.06 0.40 7.97
CA LEU A 25 1.85 1.31 7.14
C LEU A 25 1.60 1.13 5.63
N GLY A 26 0.60 0.31 5.27
CA GLY A 26 0.41 -0.11 3.89
C GLY A 26 0.09 1.02 2.91
N HIS A 27 -0.70 2.01 3.35
CA HIS A 27 -1.09 3.15 2.51
C HIS A 27 0.08 4.11 2.30
N VAL A 28 0.76 4.53 3.38
CA VAL A 28 1.90 5.44 3.28
C VAL A 28 3.08 4.78 2.55
N ARG A 29 3.37 3.49 2.78
CA ARG A 29 4.41 2.76 2.01
C ARG A 29 4.11 2.74 0.53
N ARG A 30 2.87 2.51 0.13
CA ARG A 30 2.45 2.60 -1.27
C ARG A 30 2.65 3.99 -1.84
N ASN A 31 2.24 5.03 -1.12
CA ASN A 31 2.44 6.42 -1.57
C ASN A 31 3.92 6.79 -1.68
N ILE A 32 4.79 6.25 -0.83
CA ILE A 32 6.25 6.43 -0.94
C ILE A 32 6.76 5.78 -2.25
N GLU A 33 6.32 4.57 -2.59
CA GLU A 33 6.72 3.92 -3.85
C GLU A 33 6.20 4.68 -5.08
N ILE A 34 4.97 5.19 -5.03
CA ILE A 34 4.43 6.07 -6.07
C ILE A 34 5.31 7.33 -6.20
N ALA A 35 5.67 7.97 -5.08
CA ALA A 35 6.54 9.14 -5.08
C ALA A 35 7.92 8.83 -5.69
N ARG A 36 8.51 7.67 -5.38
CA ARG A 36 9.78 7.21 -5.98
C ARG A 36 9.66 7.06 -7.50
N ALA A 37 8.63 6.38 -7.96
CA ALA A 37 8.40 6.15 -9.38
C ALA A 37 8.21 7.48 -10.13
N LEU A 38 7.42 8.40 -9.58
CA LEU A 38 7.22 9.72 -10.17
C LEU A 38 8.53 10.52 -10.26
N LEU A 39 9.31 10.56 -9.19
CA LEU A 39 10.57 11.31 -9.11
C LEU A 39 11.69 10.70 -9.97
N ALA A 40 11.71 9.38 -10.15
CA ALA A 40 12.66 8.70 -11.02
C ALA A 40 12.49 9.11 -12.50
N GLU A 41 11.22 9.15 -12.96
CA GLU A 41 10.90 9.50 -14.36
C GLU A 41 10.75 11.02 -14.58
N ARG A 42 10.43 11.77 -13.53
CA ARG A 42 10.16 13.22 -13.56
C ARG A 42 10.88 13.91 -12.41
N PRO A 43 12.22 14.09 -12.48
CA PRO A 43 13.02 14.71 -11.41
C PRO A 43 12.65 16.19 -11.13
N ASP A 44 11.96 16.83 -12.06
CA ASP A 44 11.42 18.19 -11.95
C ASP A 44 10.08 18.25 -11.19
N THR A 45 9.64 17.16 -10.59
CA THR A 45 8.42 17.10 -9.78
C THR A 45 8.73 17.37 -8.31
N ASP A 46 7.86 18.10 -7.63
CA ASP A 46 7.83 18.20 -6.17
C ASP A 46 6.71 17.31 -5.64
N VAL A 47 6.99 16.47 -4.66
CA VAL A 47 6.00 15.58 -4.05
C VAL A 47 5.74 15.96 -2.60
N LEU A 48 4.47 15.99 -2.18
CA LEU A 48 4.06 16.15 -0.79
C LEU A 48 3.26 14.93 -0.32
N LEU A 49 3.79 14.21 0.65
CA LEU A 49 3.11 13.13 1.34
C LEU A 49 2.29 13.68 2.52
N LEU A 50 1.03 13.29 2.61
CA LEU A 50 0.12 13.64 3.71
C LEU A 50 -0.35 12.32 4.34
N SER A 51 0.12 12.00 5.54
CA SER A 51 -0.11 10.67 6.15
C SER A 51 -0.61 10.78 7.58
N GLY A 52 -1.58 9.93 7.94
CA GLY A 52 -2.06 9.74 9.31
C GLY A 52 -1.20 8.80 10.16
N ALA A 53 -0.15 8.19 9.61
CA ALA A 53 0.76 7.30 10.33
C ALA A 53 1.92 8.08 10.94
N PRO A 54 2.08 8.11 12.28
CA PRO A 54 3.23 8.75 12.93
C PRO A 54 4.58 8.18 12.49
N GLU A 55 4.62 6.88 12.20
CA GLU A 55 5.80 6.14 11.76
C GLU A 55 6.26 6.52 10.35
N ALA A 56 5.43 7.22 9.58
CA ALA A 56 5.79 7.71 8.24
C ALA A 56 7.06 8.55 8.23
N ALA A 57 7.34 9.25 9.34
CA ALA A 57 8.55 10.05 9.50
C ALA A 57 9.85 9.22 9.51
N ARG A 58 9.76 7.93 9.86
CA ARG A 58 10.91 7.00 9.94
C ARG A 58 11.08 6.17 8.67
N LEU A 59 10.07 6.14 7.80
CA LEU A 59 10.17 5.36 6.56
C LEU A 59 11.13 6.02 5.56
N PRO A 60 12.01 5.25 4.93
CA PRO A 60 12.87 5.73 3.86
C PRO A 60 12.03 6.29 2.71
N ARG A 61 12.23 7.55 2.35
CA ARG A 61 11.54 8.21 1.25
C ARG A 61 12.52 9.02 0.39
N PRO A 62 12.16 9.39 -0.85
CA PRO A 62 12.97 10.31 -1.65
C PRO A 62 13.18 11.65 -0.92
N GLU A 63 14.36 12.22 -1.03
CA GLU A 63 14.69 13.53 -0.40
C GLU A 63 13.79 14.65 -0.90
N GLN A 64 13.37 14.59 -2.18
CA GLN A 64 12.48 15.56 -2.81
C GLN A 64 11.00 15.40 -2.37
N ALA A 65 10.66 14.35 -1.63
CA ALA A 65 9.33 14.14 -1.09
C ALA A 65 9.18 14.75 0.30
N GLY A 66 8.46 15.89 0.39
CA GLY A 66 8.04 16.47 1.66
C GLY A 66 7.04 15.59 2.39
N LEU A 67 6.95 15.71 3.70
CA LEU A 67 6.02 14.93 4.53
C LEU A 67 5.31 15.81 5.55
N VAL A 68 3.98 15.70 5.59
CA VAL A 68 3.13 16.21 6.67
C VAL A 68 2.53 15.02 7.40
N VAL A 69 2.82 14.89 8.68
CA VAL A 69 2.22 13.87 9.55
C VAL A 69 0.98 14.47 10.22
N LEU A 70 -0.17 13.86 9.96
CA LEU A 70 -1.44 14.27 10.54
C LEU A 70 -1.62 13.65 11.95
N PRO A 71 -2.41 14.27 12.84
CA PRO A 71 -2.76 13.67 14.11
C PRO A 71 -3.32 12.26 13.92
N SER A 72 -2.81 11.29 14.67
CA SER A 72 -3.15 9.87 14.48
C SER A 72 -4.52 9.52 15.02
N VAL A 73 -5.16 8.54 14.35
CA VAL A 73 -6.43 7.94 14.77
C VAL A 73 -6.22 6.44 14.83
N SER A 74 -6.58 5.83 15.94
CA SER A 74 -6.56 4.37 16.08
C SER A 74 -7.89 3.77 15.63
N LYS A 75 -7.85 2.50 15.22
CA LYS A 75 -9.03 1.69 14.95
C LYS A 75 -8.94 0.42 15.79
N SER A 76 -9.99 0.15 16.57
CA SER A 76 -10.08 -1.07 17.36
C SER A 76 -10.30 -2.31 16.49
N ARG A 77 -10.16 -3.50 17.08
CA ARG A 77 -10.54 -4.77 16.41
C ARG A 77 -12.04 -4.83 16.07
N SER A 78 -12.90 -4.16 16.86
CA SER A 78 -14.33 -4.00 16.58
C SER A 78 -14.64 -3.03 15.43
N GLY A 79 -13.62 -2.32 14.89
CA GLY A 79 -13.78 -1.35 13.81
C GLY A 79 -14.08 0.07 14.26
N GLU A 80 -14.09 0.35 15.56
CA GLU A 80 -14.31 1.69 16.12
C GLU A 80 -13.06 2.56 16.00
N TYR A 81 -13.27 3.83 15.66
CA TYR A 81 -12.20 4.82 15.57
C TYR A 81 -12.13 5.67 16.86
N ALA A 82 -10.91 5.93 17.32
CA ALA A 82 -10.63 6.78 18.48
C ALA A 82 -9.45 7.71 18.19
N ALA A 83 -9.49 8.92 18.75
CA ALA A 83 -8.35 9.81 18.77
C ALA A 83 -7.24 9.23 19.67
N THR A 84 -5.98 9.36 19.25
CA THR A 84 -4.83 8.95 20.06
C THR A 84 -4.28 10.10 20.90
N GLN A 85 -4.67 11.36 20.61
CA GLN A 85 -4.26 12.54 21.37
C GLN A 85 -5.06 12.66 22.67
N PRO A 86 -4.40 12.75 23.82
CA PRO A 86 -5.07 13.00 25.08
C PRO A 86 -5.87 14.32 25.05
N GLY A 87 -7.10 14.27 25.56
CA GLY A 87 -7.95 15.47 25.70
C GLY A 87 -8.69 15.91 24.43
N LEU A 88 -8.52 15.24 23.29
CA LEU A 88 -9.26 15.53 22.06
C LEU A 88 -10.24 14.40 21.72
N GLY A 89 -11.47 14.76 21.37
CA GLY A 89 -12.43 13.83 20.80
C GLY A 89 -12.15 13.52 19.34
N LEU A 90 -12.63 12.36 18.85
CA LEU A 90 -12.42 11.96 17.45
C LEU A 90 -12.88 13.04 16.45
N ALA A 91 -14.04 13.66 16.68
CA ALA A 91 -14.54 14.70 15.79
C ALA A 91 -13.63 15.94 15.74
N GLU A 92 -12.98 16.27 16.84
CA GLU A 92 -12.02 17.40 16.89
C GLU A 92 -10.74 17.07 16.14
N VAL A 93 -10.22 15.85 16.33
CA VAL A 93 -9.04 15.36 15.57
C VAL A 93 -9.33 15.32 14.07
N LEU A 94 -10.49 14.83 13.64
CA LEU A 94 -10.86 14.82 12.22
C LEU A 94 -11.00 16.23 11.63
N ARG A 95 -11.57 17.18 12.39
CA ARG A 95 -11.61 18.59 11.94
C ARG A 95 -10.21 19.21 11.82
N LEU A 96 -9.32 18.93 12.80
CA LEU A 96 -7.94 19.40 12.76
C LEU A 96 -7.19 18.81 11.55
N ARG A 97 -7.30 17.50 11.33
CA ARG A 97 -6.71 16.83 10.16
C ARG A 97 -7.21 17.45 8.85
N GLY A 98 -8.52 17.61 8.72
CA GLY A 98 -9.13 18.23 7.53
C GLY A 98 -8.62 19.64 7.26
N ALA A 99 -8.50 20.47 8.31
CA ALA A 99 -7.93 21.82 8.21
C ALA A 99 -6.45 21.81 7.80
N MET A 100 -5.65 20.90 8.37
CA MET A 100 -4.23 20.73 8.00
C MET A 100 -4.07 20.35 6.53
N VAL A 101 -4.86 19.37 6.05
CA VAL A 101 -4.82 18.94 4.65
C VAL A 101 -5.28 20.07 3.74
N ALA A 102 -6.36 20.77 4.06
CA ALA A 102 -6.86 21.90 3.27
C ALA A 102 -5.80 23.00 3.15
N SER A 103 -5.16 23.38 4.26
CA SER A 103 -4.08 24.37 4.27
C SER A 103 -2.86 23.89 3.46
N ALA A 104 -2.49 22.61 3.57
CA ALA A 104 -1.40 22.06 2.77
C ALA A 104 -1.70 22.16 1.26
N ILE A 105 -2.91 21.81 0.83
CA ILE A 105 -3.32 21.91 -0.58
C ILE A 105 -3.34 23.37 -1.05
N GLU A 106 -3.86 24.29 -0.25
CA GLU A 106 -3.94 25.72 -0.58
C GLU A 106 -2.55 26.33 -0.82
N HIS A 107 -1.56 25.98 0.02
CA HIS A 107 -0.22 26.58 -0.05
C HIS A 107 0.74 25.81 -0.94
N PHE A 108 0.67 24.48 -0.94
CA PHE A 108 1.48 23.64 -1.84
C PHE A 108 1.03 23.79 -3.30
N ARG A 109 -0.26 24.05 -3.55
CA ARG A 109 -0.85 24.23 -4.88
C ARG A 109 -0.51 23.07 -5.82
N PRO A 110 -0.89 21.82 -5.48
CA PRO A 110 -0.57 20.68 -6.32
C PRO A 110 -1.29 20.75 -7.67
N ASP A 111 -0.63 20.29 -8.73
CA ASP A 111 -1.25 20.05 -10.02
C ASP A 111 -2.13 18.80 -9.96
N VAL A 112 -1.72 17.80 -9.16
CA VAL A 112 -2.48 16.56 -8.92
C VAL A 112 -2.52 16.24 -7.42
N LEU A 113 -3.70 15.91 -6.91
CA LEU A 113 -3.93 15.33 -5.59
C LEU A 113 -4.42 13.89 -5.76
N VAL A 114 -3.63 12.92 -5.33
CA VAL A 114 -4.01 11.51 -5.26
C VAL A 114 -4.50 11.20 -3.84
N VAL A 115 -5.74 10.77 -3.74
CA VAL A 115 -6.37 10.35 -2.47
C VAL A 115 -6.43 8.83 -2.43
N ASP A 116 -5.83 8.23 -1.42
CA ASP A 116 -5.76 6.77 -1.31
C ASP A 116 -7.00 6.19 -0.61
N LYS A 117 -7.68 5.27 -1.28
CA LYS A 117 -8.77 4.41 -0.84
C LYS A 117 -10.11 5.13 -0.58
N GLU A 118 -10.15 6.10 0.31
CA GLU A 118 -11.40 6.72 0.76
C GLU A 118 -11.59 8.08 0.10
N ALA A 119 -12.54 8.21 -0.83
CA ALA A 119 -12.73 9.42 -1.63
C ALA A 119 -12.97 10.70 -0.82
N ARG A 120 -13.45 10.59 0.41
CA ARG A 120 -13.64 11.71 1.33
C ARG A 120 -12.69 11.66 2.54
N GLY A 121 -11.65 10.80 2.49
CA GLY A 121 -10.81 10.52 3.64
C GLY A 121 -11.56 9.85 4.78
N LEU A 122 -10.94 9.79 5.96
CA LEU A 122 -11.56 9.16 7.12
C LEU A 122 -12.80 9.95 7.57
N ARG A 123 -13.98 9.33 7.45
CA ARG A 123 -15.27 9.92 7.85
C ARG A 123 -15.54 11.34 7.29
N GLY A 124 -15.05 11.63 6.09
CA GLY A 124 -15.29 12.92 5.43
C GLY A 124 -14.31 14.02 5.81
N GLU A 125 -13.20 13.72 6.47
CA GLU A 125 -12.20 14.73 6.86
C GLU A 125 -11.61 15.51 5.69
N LEU A 126 -11.66 14.97 4.46
CA LEU A 126 -11.15 15.64 3.26
C LEU A 126 -12.12 16.63 2.61
N ASP A 127 -13.38 16.72 3.05
CA ASP A 127 -14.35 17.61 2.41
C ASP A 127 -13.84 19.06 2.28
N PRO A 128 -13.18 19.67 3.30
CA PRO A 128 -12.58 20.99 3.15
C PRO A 128 -11.45 21.04 2.12
N ALA A 129 -10.59 20.01 2.12
CA ALA A 129 -9.46 19.93 1.19
C ALA A 129 -9.91 19.74 -0.28
N LEU A 130 -10.94 18.91 -0.51
CA LEU A 130 -11.55 18.74 -1.83
C LEU A 130 -12.16 20.07 -2.33
N ALA A 131 -12.83 20.80 -1.46
CA ALA A 131 -13.37 22.13 -1.80
C ALA A 131 -12.26 23.15 -2.14
N VAL A 132 -11.14 23.12 -1.43
CA VAL A 132 -9.96 23.94 -1.72
C VAL A 132 -9.35 23.53 -3.06
N ALA A 133 -9.05 22.25 -3.26
CA ALA A 133 -8.41 21.72 -4.47
C ALA A 133 -9.19 22.09 -5.76
N ARG A 134 -10.51 22.09 -5.70
CA ARG A 134 -11.38 22.49 -6.84
C ARG A 134 -11.28 23.97 -7.22
N ARG A 135 -10.86 24.83 -6.29
CA ARG A 135 -10.70 26.29 -6.51
C ARG A 135 -9.24 26.68 -6.70
N THR A 136 -8.33 25.82 -6.33
CA THR A 136 -6.89 26.10 -6.38
C THR A 136 -6.38 25.87 -7.80
N THR A 137 -5.59 26.83 -8.26
CA THR A 137 -4.77 26.69 -9.45
C THR A 137 -3.42 26.10 -9.04
N GLY A 138 -3.06 24.95 -9.59
CA GLY A 138 -1.78 24.29 -9.36
C GLY A 138 -0.59 25.11 -9.82
N ALA A 139 0.61 24.62 -9.57
CA ALA A 139 1.86 25.30 -9.96
C ALA A 139 1.98 25.46 -11.48
N GLY A 140 1.43 24.53 -12.25
CA GLY A 140 1.35 24.59 -13.72
C GLY A 140 0.31 25.58 -14.28
N GLY A 141 -0.37 26.36 -13.45
CA GLY A 141 -1.38 27.34 -13.89
C GLY A 141 -2.76 26.77 -14.22
N ARG A 142 -2.96 25.46 -13.98
CA ARG A 142 -4.22 24.72 -14.22
C ARG A 142 -4.91 24.38 -12.90
N ARG A 143 -6.22 24.04 -12.90
CA ARG A 143 -6.88 23.57 -11.69
C ARG A 143 -6.25 22.27 -11.20
N THR A 144 -6.21 22.05 -9.89
CA THR A 144 -5.76 20.79 -9.30
C THR A 144 -6.62 19.63 -9.79
N ARG A 145 -5.98 18.56 -10.30
CA ARG A 145 -6.62 17.31 -10.65
C ARG A 145 -6.75 16.39 -9.45
N LEU A 146 -7.87 15.73 -9.33
CA LEU A 146 -8.17 14.82 -8.23
C LEU A 146 -8.24 13.38 -8.72
N VAL A 147 -7.43 12.52 -8.14
CA VAL A 147 -7.37 11.09 -8.46
C VAL A 147 -7.68 10.27 -7.22
N LEU A 148 -8.62 9.33 -7.33
CA LEU A 148 -8.81 8.30 -6.30
C LEU A 148 -7.94 7.10 -6.61
N GLY A 149 -7.01 6.75 -5.71
CA GLY A 149 -6.19 5.54 -5.80
C GLY A 149 -6.83 4.38 -5.05
N LEU A 150 -7.08 3.28 -5.74
CA LEU A 150 -7.71 2.09 -5.18
C LEU A 150 -6.79 0.87 -5.32
N ARG A 151 -6.79 -0.01 -4.32
CA ARG A 151 -6.20 -1.35 -4.48
C ARG A 151 -7.08 -2.20 -5.38
N ASP A 152 -6.51 -3.28 -5.89
CA ASP A 152 -7.15 -4.30 -6.70
C ASP A 152 -8.48 -4.81 -6.10
N VAL A 153 -8.46 -5.23 -4.84
CA VAL A 153 -9.62 -5.74 -4.10
C VAL A 153 -9.91 -4.85 -2.91
N LEU A 154 -11.15 -4.40 -2.76
CA LEU A 154 -11.60 -3.60 -1.61
C LEU A 154 -12.14 -4.48 -0.48
N ASP A 155 -13.01 -5.42 -0.82
CA ASP A 155 -13.62 -6.46 0.01
C ASP A 155 -14.38 -7.44 -0.90
N THR A 156 -15.27 -8.28 -0.35
CA THR A 156 -16.24 -9.00 -1.18
C THR A 156 -17.09 -8.01 -1.98
N PRO A 157 -17.55 -8.38 -3.19
CA PRO A 157 -18.33 -7.48 -4.04
C PRO A 157 -19.52 -6.83 -3.32
N LEU A 158 -20.25 -7.61 -2.51
CA LEU A 158 -21.42 -7.12 -1.79
C LEU A 158 -21.03 -6.11 -0.68
N THR A 159 -19.99 -6.39 0.08
CA THR A 159 -19.50 -5.50 1.16
C THR A 159 -18.93 -4.22 0.57
N ALA A 160 -18.08 -4.33 -0.44
CA ALA A 160 -17.48 -3.19 -1.13
C ALA A 160 -18.56 -2.26 -1.72
N ARG A 161 -19.59 -2.82 -2.37
CA ARG A 161 -20.71 -2.06 -2.89
C ARG A 161 -21.50 -1.32 -1.81
N ARG A 162 -21.83 -1.99 -0.71
CA ARG A 162 -22.55 -1.36 0.43
C ARG A 162 -21.73 -0.22 1.04
N GLU A 163 -20.44 -0.41 1.25
CA GLU A 163 -19.57 0.64 1.77
C GLU A 163 -19.48 1.82 0.79
N TRP A 164 -19.33 1.54 -0.48
CA TRP A 164 -19.30 2.54 -1.55
C TRP A 164 -20.57 3.39 -1.59
N GLU A 165 -21.73 2.75 -1.51
CA GLU A 165 -23.03 3.41 -1.47
C GLU A 165 -23.20 4.24 -0.19
N SER A 166 -22.90 3.67 0.97
CA SER A 166 -23.03 4.34 2.28
C SER A 166 -22.11 5.55 2.44
N ALA A 167 -20.92 5.49 1.86
CA ALA A 167 -19.97 6.60 1.84
C ALA A 167 -20.33 7.68 0.81
N GLY A 168 -21.29 7.43 -0.06
CA GLY A 168 -21.67 8.34 -1.14
C GLY A 168 -20.54 8.52 -2.18
N THR A 169 -19.69 7.51 -2.35
CA THR A 169 -18.48 7.59 -3.16
C THR A 169 -18.78 7.96 -4.61
N THR A 170 -19.79 7.34 -5.23
CA THR A 170 -20.21 7.67 -6.60
C THR A 170 -20.52 9.18 -6.77
N ARG A 171 -21.24 9.77 -5.83
CA ARG A 171 -21.57 11.21 -5.88
C ARG A 171 -20.28 12.04 -5.76
N THR A 172 -19.41 11.68 -4.86
CA THR A 172 -18.14 12.38 -4.63
C THR A 172 -17.24 12.29 -5.86
N LEU A 173 -17.14 11.13 -6.50
CA LEU A 173 -16.38 10.97 -7.75
C LEU A 173 -16.89 11.89 -8.83
N ARG A 174 -18.20 11.85 -9.12
CA ARG A 174 -18.81 12.70 -10.14
C ARG A 174 -18.65 14.19 -9.92
N SER A 175 -18.60 14.61 -8.65
CA SER A 175 -18.53 16.03 -8.32
C SER A 175 -17.11 16.55 -8.14
N SER A 176 -16.14 15.70 -7.89
CA SER A 176 -14.82 16.17 -7.42
C SER A 176 -13.63 15.54 -8.10
N TYR A 177 -13.74 14.31 -8.60
CA TYR A 177 -12.60 13.56 -9.12
C TYR A 177 -12.53 13.57 -10.65
N ASP A 178 -11.31 13.51 -11.17
CA ASP A 178 -11.03 13.45 -12.60
C ASP A 178 -10.74 12.03 -13.07
N ALA A 179 -10.15 11.20 -12.21
CA ALA A 179 -9.82 9.80 -12.53
C ALA A 179 -9.85 8.90 -11.28
N VAL A 180 -9.93 7.60 -11.52
CA VAL A 180 -9.76 6.55 -10.53
C VAL A 180 -8.63 5.63 -11.00
N TRP A 181 -7.53 5.55 -10.25
CA TRP A 181 -6.45 4.61 -10.55
C TRP A 181 -6.62 3.35 -9.71
N VAL A 182 -6.77 2.22 -10.38
CA VAL A 182 -6.88 0.90 -9.73
C VAL A 182 -5.52 0.20 -9.82
N TYR A 183 -4.89 0.02 -8.69
CA TYR A 183 -3.56 -0.59 -8.56
C TYR A 183 -3.69 -2.12 -8.63
N GLY A 184 -3.92 -2.65 -9.81
CA GLY A 184 -4.13 -4.07 -10.06
C GLY A 184 -4.36 -4.37 -11.53
N ASP A 185 -4.46 -5.65 -11.84
CA ASP A 185 -4.74 -6.18 -13.17
C ASP A 185 -6.24 -6.57 -13.25
N PRO A 186 -7.04 -6.02 -14.17
CA PRO A 186 -8.45 -6.35 -14.30
C PRO A 186 -8.71 -7.83 -14.61
N ARG A 187 -7.71 -8.55 -15.14
CA ARG A 187 -7.81 -10.01 -15.37
C ARG A 187 -7.82 -10.80 -14.06
N VAL A 188 -7.24 -10.24 -12.98
CA VAL A 188 -7.31 -10.81 -11.63
C VAL A 188 -8.61 -10.44 -10.96
N HIS A 189 -8.92 -9.14 -10.93
CA HIS A 189 -10.14 -8.64 -10.30
C HIS A 189 -10.58 -7.32 -10.97
N ASP A 190 -11.63 -7.38 -11.78
CA ASP A 190 -12.28 -6.17 -12.31
C ASP A 190 -13.17 -5.54 -11.22
N LEU A 191 -12.63 -4.57 -10.52
CA LEU A 191 -13.32 -3.88 -9.43
C LEU A 191 -14.63 -3.21 -9.90
N GLY A 192 -14.65 -2.69 -11.12
CA GLY A 192 -15.82 -2.02 -11.69
C GLY A 192 -16.99 -2.99 -11.93
N ASP A 193 -16.69 -4.16 -12.48
CA ASP A 193 -17.68 -5.23 -12.70
C ASP A 193 -18.06 -5.90 -11.37
N ALA A 194 -17.09 -6.28 -10.56
CA ALA A 194 -17.33 -6.96 -9.29
C ALA A 194 -18.22 -6.16 -8.34
N CYS A 195 -18.04 -4.84 -8.27
CA CYS A 195 -18.85 -3.95 -7.43
C CYS A 195 -20.11 -3.42 -8.14
N GLY A 196 -20.33 -3.74 -9.41
CA GLY A 196 -21.46 -3.24 -10.19
C GLY A 196 -21.50 -1.72 -10.32
N LEU A 197 -20.32 -1.10 -10.51
CA LEU A 197 -20.22 0.36 -10.56
C LEU A 197 -20.90 0.94 -11.81
N PRO A 198 -21.48 2.16 -11.71
CA PRO A 198 -22.10 2.83 -12.86
C PRO A 198 -21.10 3.04 -14.00
N ARG A 199 -21.62 3.04 -15.24
CA ARG A 199 -20.78 3.16 -16.46
C ARG A 199 -19.90 4.40 -16.48
N ASP A 200 -20.40 5.53 -16.04
CA ASP A 200 -19.66 6.79 -15.97
C ASP A 200 -18.51 6.72 -14.95
N VAL A 201 -18.72 6.07 -13.81
CA VAL A 201 -17.64 5.83 -12.82
C VAL A 201 -16.59 4.85 -13.40
N ARG A 202 -17.05 3.80 -14.08
CA ARG A 202 -16.14 2.85 -14.75
C ARG A 202 -15.31 3.52 -15.85
N ALA A 203 -15.89 4.50 -16.56
CA ALA A 203 -15.17 5.29 -17.57
C ALA A 203 -14.02 6.13 -16.97
N MET A 204 -14.13 6.51 -15.68
CA MET A 204 -13.04 7.20 -14.96
C MET A 204 -11.91 6.26 -14.53
N MET A 205 -12.14 4.93 -14.52
CA MET A 205 -11.19 3.96 -14.00
C MET A 205 -10.05 3.70 -15.01
N ARG A 206 -8.82 3.63 -14.47
CA ARG A 206 -7.62 3.21 -15.20
C ARG A 206 -6.92 2.17 -14.33
N PHE A 207 -6.84 0.94 -14.83
CA PHE A 207 -6.05 -0.11 -14.21
C PHE A 207 -4.57 0.13 -14.50
N THR A 208 -3.78 0.25 -13.45
CA THR A 208 -2.35 0.55 -13.59
C THR A 208 -1.49 -0.69 -13.78
N GLY A 209 -2.00 -1.88 -13.49
CA GLY A 209 -1.21 -3.03 -13.11
C GLY A 209 -0.86 -2.99 -11.62
N TYR A 210 -0.30 -4.09 -11.10
CA TYR A 210 0.21 -4.13 -9.73
C TYR A 210 1.40 -3.20 -9.57
N LEU A 211 1.50 -2.53 -8.41
CA LEU A 211 2.64 -1.67 -8.09
C LEU A 211 3.83 -2.53 -7.62
N ALA A 212 4.31 -3.40 -8.49
CA ALA A 212 5.29 -4.45 -8.19
C ALA A 212 6.66 -4.15 -8.80
N GLU A 213 6.77 -4.09 -10.11
CA GLU A 213 8.01 -3.75 -10.80
C GLU A 213 8.42 -2.29 -10.54
N GLY A 214 9.73 -2.07 -10.38
CA GLY A 214 10.28 -0.74 -10.10
C GLY A 214 10.19 -0.31 -8.63
N ARG A 215 9.77 -1.19 -7.71
CA ARG A 215 9.91 -0.93 -6.29
C ARG A 215 11.37 -0.78 -5.90
N HIS A 216 11.60 0.15 -4.98
CA HIS A 216 12.95 0.27 -4.40
C HIS A 216 13.21 -0.93 -3.49
N HIS A 217 14.35 -1.56 -3.69
CA HIS A 217 14.86 -2.62 -2.82
C HIS A 217 16.37 -2.42 -2.61
N GLY A 218 16.83 -2.74 -1.42
CA GLY A 218 18.24 -2.85 -1.11
C GLY A 218 18.86 -4.12 -1.70
N PRO A 219 20.10 -4.40 -1.36
CA PRO A 219 20.75 -5.62 -1.78
C PRO A 219 20.04 -6.84 -1.21
N ARG A 220 20.04 -7.94 -1.95
CA ARG A 220 19.52 -9.22 -1.49
C ARG A 220 20.08 -9.56 -0.12
N ALA A 221 19.19 -9.75 0.86
CA ALA A 221 19.60 -10.08 2.21
C ALA A 221 20.16 -11.51 2.28
N THR A 222 21.20 -11.68 3.06
CA THR A 222 21.81 -12.98 3.34
C THR A 222 22.03 -13.14 4.83
N TYR A 223 21.98 -14.36 5.33
CA TYR A 223 22.40 -14.65 6.70
C TYR A 223 23.90 -14.45 6.84
N ALA A 224 24.34 -14.08 8.06
CA ALA A 224 25.75 -13.82 8.33
C ALA A 224 26.68 -15.02 8.05
N ASP A 225 26.15 -16.26 8.22
CA ASP A 225 26.85 -17.51 7.93
C ASP A 225 26.60 -18.03 6.50
N GLY A 226 25.88 -17.28 5.68
CA GLY A 226 25.53 -17.67 4.31
C GLY A 226 24.46 -18.78 4.20
N ALA A 227 23.86 -19.20 5.32
CA ALA A 227 22.82 -20.23 5.30
C ALA A 227 21.58 -19.72 4.55
N PRO A 228 20.93 -20.57 3.74
CA PRO A 228 19.64 -20.25 3.13
C PRO A 228 18.55 -20.11 4.21
N TYR A 229 17.53 -19.30 3.95
CA TYR A 229 16.45 -19.11 4.90
C TYR A 229 15.07 -19.10 4.23
N VAL A 230 14.06 -19.42 5.05
CA VAL A 230 12.64 -19.24 4.75
C VAL A 230 12.10 -18.08 5.60
N LEU A 231 11.16 -17.32 5.06
CA LEU A 231 10.74 -16.05 5.62
C LEU A 231 9.25 -16.06 5.96
N CYS A 232 8.88 -15.53 7.13
CA CYS A 232 7.50 -15.23 7.48
C CYS A 232 7.29 -13.73 7.67
N LEU A 233 6.34 -13.14 6.94
CA LEU A 233 6.00 -11.72 6.99
C LEU A 233 4.54 -11.54 7.40
N VAL A 234 4.29 -10.99 8.58
CA VAL A 234 2.91 -10.74 9.05
C VAL A 234 2.48 -9.27 8.93
N GLY A 235 3.10 -8.54 8.03
CA GLY A 235 2.77 -7.15 7.71
C GLY A 235 2.97 -6.20 8.90
N GLY A 236 1.93 -5.44 9.27
CA GLY A 236 1.98 -4.56 10.45
C GLY A 236 2.02 -5.30 11.79
N GLY A 237 1.64 -6.56 11.82
CA GLY A 237 1.70 -7.44 12.98
C GLY A 237 0.46 -7.45 13.87
N GLN A 238 -0.50 -6.55 13.66
CA GLN A 238 -1.67 -6.43 14.53
C GLN A 238 -2.52 -7.73 14.59
N ASP A 239 -2.65 -8.41 13.44
CA ASP A 239 -3.49 -9.60 13.25
C ASP A 239 -2.65 -10.86 12.95
N GLY A 240 -1.32 -10.79 12.98
CA GLY A 240 -0.43 -11.83 12.46
C GLY A 240 0.16 -12.79 13.49
N ALA A 241 -0.28 -12.73 14.75
CA ALA A 241 0.31 -13.52 15.83
C ALA A 241 0.17 -15.04 15.60
N ASP A 242 -1.01 -15.49 15.15
CA ASP A 242 -1.29 -16.92 14.94
C ASP A 242 -0.44 -17.50 13.81
N LEU A 243 -0.27 -16.77 12.70
CA LEU A 243 0.58 -17.19 11.59
C LEU A 243 2.06 -17.23 12.00
N ALA A 244 2.52 -16.21 12.75
CA ALA A 244 3.88 -16.18 13.27
C ALA A 244 4.16 -17.33 14.24
N ASP A 245 3.21 -17.65 15.13
CA ASP A 245 3.30 -18.81 16.04
C ASP A 245 3.35 -20.13 15.27
N ALA A 246 2.47 -20.31 14.29
CA ALA A 246 2.47 -21.51 13.44
C ALA A 246 3.80 -21.68 12.71
N PHE A 247 4.38 -20.60 12.16
CA PHE A 247 5.67 -20.64 11.48
C PHE A 247 6.83 -20.93 12.46
N VAL A 248 6.87 -20.31 13.64
CA VAL A 248 7.94 -20.56 14.63
C VAL A 248 7.95 -22.01 15.12
N ARG A 249 6.77 -22.64 15.19
CA ARG A 249 6.64 -24.06 15.58
C ARG A 249 6.83 -25.02 14.41
N ALA A 250 6.76 -24.55 13.19
CA ALA A 250 6.87 -25.39 12.00
C ALA A 250 8.25 -26.09 11.91
N PRO A 251 8.30 -27.33 11.44
CA PRO A 251 9.55 -27.94 11.03
C PRO A 251 10.13 -27.19 9.83
N LEU A 252 11.37 -26.72 9.95
CA LEU A 252 12.06 -26.02 8.86
C LEU A 252 12.67 -27.01 7.87
N PRO A 253 12.78 -26.64 6.59
CA PRO A 253 13.50 -27.44 5.60
C PRO A 253 14.95 -27.64 6.01
N ARG A 254 15.48 -28.83 5.76
CA ARG A 254 16.84 -29.19 6.21
C ARG A 254 17.87 -28.20 5.67
N GLY A 255 18.72 -27.70 6.55
CA GLY A 255 19.78 -26.74 6.23
C GLY A 255 19.32 -25.30 6.02
N HIS A 256 18.04 -25.02 6.24
CA HIS A 256 17.51 -23.64 6.18
C HIS A 256 17.30 -23.07 7.58
N ARG A 257 17.40 -21.76 7.67
CA ARG A 257 17.02 -20.98 8.85
C ARG A 257 15.62 -20.39 8.67
N GLY A 258 14.92 -20.10 9.76
CA GLY A 258 13.64 -19.38 9.74
C GLY A 258 13.83 -17.92 10.16
N VAL A 259 13.21 -17.02 9.45
CA VAL A 259 13.15 -15.58 9.79
C VAL A 259 11.71 -15.16 9.91
N VAL A 260 11.33 -14.58 11.04
CA VAL A 260 9.98 -14.01 11.24
C VAL A 260 10.10 -12.51 11.41
N VAL A 261 9.33 -11.73 10.62
CA VAL A 261 9.18 -10.28 10.79
C VAL A 261 7.80 -10.01 11.35
N THR A 262 7.74 -9.64 12.63
CA THR A 262 6.49 -9.49 13.38
C THR A 262 5.73 -8.19 13.09
N GLY A 263 6.43 -7.18 12.54
CA GLY A 263 5.86 -5.85 12.34
C GLY A 263 5.77 -5.02 13.64
N PRO A 264 5.60 -3.69 13.50
CA PRO A 264 5.69 -2.76 14.62
C PRO A 264 4.46 -2.77 15.56
N TYR A 265 3.33 -3.33 15.09
CA TYR A 265 2.06 -3.30 15.83
C TYR A 265 1.67 -4.66 16.43
N MET A 266 2.56 -5.66 16.42
CA MET A 266 2.30 -6.92 17.08
C MET A 266 2.14 -6.68 18.59
N PRO A 267 1.08 -7.23 19.23
CA PRO A 267 0.90 -7.12 20.68
C PRO A 267 2.15 -7.65 21.42
N ARG A 268 2.61 -6.89 22.42
CA ARG A 268 3.87 -7.21 23.13
C ARG A 268 3.85 -8.64 23.69
N ALA A 269 2.76 -9.07 24.29
CA ALA A 269 2.66 -10.43 24.85
C ALA A 269 2.83 -11.52 23.77
N ALA A 270 2.30 -11.30 22.56
CA ALA A 270 2.49 -12.24 21.44
C ALA A 270 3.94 -12.24 20.97
N ARG A 271 4.57 -11.07 20.87
CA ARG A 271 5.97 -10.96 20.50
C ARG A 271 6.89 -11.62 21.51
N ASP A 272 6.69 -11.34 22.81
CA ASP A 272 7.48 -11.94 23.90
C ASP A 272 7.37 -13.49 23.87
N ALA A 273 6.18 -14.02 23.55
CA ALA A 273 5.97 -15.47 23.38
C ALA A 273 6.74 -16.04 22.18
N LEU A 274 6.78 -15.32 21.05
CA LEU A 274 7.56 -15.73 19.87
C LEU A 274 9.05 -15.70 20.16
N ASP A 275 9.55 -14.67 20.87
CA ASP A 275 10.95 -14.53 21.26
C ASP A 275 11.38 -15.69 22.19
N VAL A 276 10.52 -16.11 23.14
CA VAL A 276 10.76 -17.28 24.00
C VAL A 276 10.85 -18.56 23.19
N LEU A 277 9.91 -18.78 22.25
CA LEU A 277 9.92 -19.98 21.39
C LEU A 277 11.15 -20.02 20.49
N ALA A 278 11.48 -18.89 19.84
CA ALA A 278 12.67 -18.78 19.00
C ALA A 278 13.97 -18.98 19.80
N GLY A 279 14.03 -18.51 21.05
CA GLY A 279 15.18 -18.72 21.92
C GLY A 279 15.48 -20.18 22.30
N THR A 280 14.56 -21.10 22.02
CA THR A 280 14.75 -22.56 22.16
C THR A 280 15.28 -23.22 20.90
N ARG A 281 15.50 -22.47 19.82
CA ARG A 281 15.89 -22.95 18.48
C ARG A 281 17.01 -22.11 17.89
N ASP A 282 18.14 -22.73 17.57
CA ASP A 282 19.30 -22.07 16.96
C ASP A 282 19.07 -21.69 15.48
N ASP A 283 18.03 -22.25 14.85
CA ASP A 283 17.70 -22.08 13.44
C ASP A 283 16.63 -21.01 13.18
N LEU A 284 16.18 -20.25 14.21
CA LEU A 284 15.15 -19.23 14.12
C LEU A 284 15.63 -17.84 14.54
N SER A 285 15.11 -16.81 13.84
CA SER A 285 15.30 -15.41 14.21
C SER A 285 13.97 -14.66 14.15
N VAL A 286 13.67 -13.87 15.18
CA VAL A 286 12.48 -13.00 15.24
C VAL A 286 12.91 -11.55 15.15
N LEU A 287 12.43 -10.84 14.14
CA LEU A 287 12.69 -9.43 13.88
C LEU A 287 11.41 -8.61 14.10
N GLY A 288 11.52 -7.46 14.76
CA GLY A 288 10.36 -6.61 15.01
C GLY A 288 9.93 -5.79 13.80
N PHE A 289 10.88 -5.11 13.21
CA PHE A 289 10.68 -4.24 12.05
C PHE A 289 11.93 -4.27 11.18
N VAL A 290 11.72 -4.20 9.88
CA VAL A 290 12.79 -4.11 8.87
C VAL A 290 12.46 -3.01 7.87
N ASP A 291 13.46 -2.25 7.46
CA ASP A 291 13.29 -1.16 6.50
C ASP A 291 13.18 -1.69 5.06
N ASP A 292 13.85 -2.80 4.76
CA ASP A 292 13.92 -3.42 3.42
C ASP A 292 13.30 -4.83 3.42
N THR A 293 11.98 -4.91 3.30
CA THR A 293 11.29 -6.19 3.10
C THR A 293 11.54 -6.81 1.73
N PRO A 294 11.62 -6.04 0.61
CA PRO A 294 11.97 -6.61 -0.68
C PRO A 294 13.31 -7.36 -0.70
N GLY A 295 14.37 -6.80 -0.12
CA GLY A 295 15.67 -7.46 -0.04
C GLY A 295 15.64 -8.76 0.77
N LEU A 296 14.81 -8.82 1.83
CA LEU A 296 14.57 -10.07 2.58
C LEU A 296 13.80 -11.10 1.74
N ILE A 297 12.76 -10.68 1.00
CA ILE A 297 12.00 -11.57 0.12
C ILE A 297 12.91 -12.16 -0.97
N ASP A 298 13.71 -11.32 -1.62
CA ASP A 298 14.64 -11.75 -2.68
C ASP A 298 15.70 -12.74 -2.16
N GLY A 299 16.09 -12.62 -0.89
CA GLY A 299 17.04 -13.50 -0.22
C GLY A 299 16.44 -14.85 0.20
N ALA A 300 15.13 -14.92 0.41
CA ALA A 300 14.46 -16.11 0.94
C ALA A 300 14.35 -17.24 -0.10
N ALA A 301 14.41 -18.48 0.37
CA ALA A 301 14.11 -19.66 -0.44
C ALA A 301 12.60 -19.84 -0.66
N ALA A 302 11.79 -19.49 0.35
CA ALA A 302 10.33 -19.46 0.28
C ALA A 302 9.78 -18.45 1.30
N VAL A 303 8.58 -17.93 1.05
CA VAL A 303 7.97 -16.87 1.86
C VAL A 303 6.56 -17.26 2.29
N VAL A 304 6.27 -17.10 3.57
CA VAL A 304 4.92 -17.22 4.15
C VAL A 304 4.42 -15.84 4.54
N THR A 305 3.22 -15.44 4.15
CA THR A 305 2.71 -14.08 4.42
C THR A 305 1.19 -14.04 4.56
N MET A 306 0.69 -12.95 5.16
CA MET A 306 -0.76 -12.70 5.26
C MET A 306 -1.40 -12.12 3.98
N GLY A 307 -0.65 -11.82 2.94
CA GLY A 307 -1.22 -11.33 1.69
C GLY A 307 -1.67 -9.85 1.70
N GLY A 308 -1.04 -9.00 2.53
CA GLY A 308 -1.20 -7.55 2.41
C GLY A 308 -0.74 -7.07 1.03
N TYR A 309 -1.44 -6.08 0.43
CA TYR A 309 -1.20 -5.63 -0.94
C TYR A 309 0.29 -5.37 -1.28
N ASN A 310 1.02 -4.64 -0.41
CA ASN A 310 2.42 -4.34 -0.68
C ASN A 310 3.30 -5.58 -0.67
N THR A 311 3.12 -6.47 0.33
CA THR A 311 3.90 -7.71 0.42
C THR A 311 3.61 -8.64 -0.77
N VAL A 312 2.36 -8.68 -1.23
CA VAL A 312 2.00 -9.43 -2.45
C VAL A 312 2.70 -8.85 -3.68
N CYS A 313 2.72 -7.52 -3.84
CA CYS A 313 3.47 -6.89 -4.94
C CYS A 313 4.97 -7.21 -4.88
N GLU A 314 5.57 -7.14 -3.70
CA GLU A 314 6.98 -7.48 -3.46
C GLU A 314 7.25 -8.96 -3.79
N LEU A 315 6.35 -9.85 -3.38
CA LEU A 315 6.46 -11.28 -3.64
C LEU A 315 6.30 -11.64 -5.12
N LEU A 316 5.31 -11.05 -5.81
CA LEU A 316 5.12 -11.23 -7.25
C LEU A 316 6.34 -10.73 -8.04
N ALA A 317 6.92 -9.58 -7.66
CA ALA A 317 8.11 -9.05 -8.31
C ALA A 317 9.35 -9.92 -8.11
N SER A 318 9.48 -10.57 -6.95
CA SER A 318 10.63 -11.42 -6.62
C SER A 318 10.60 -12.78 -7.32
N GLY A 319 9.42 -13.26 -7.73
CA GLY A 319 9.22 -14.60 -8.27
C GLY A 319 9.48 -15.73 -7.26
N ARG A 320 9.59 -15.44 -5.96
CA ARG A 320 9.83 -16.46 -4.92
C ARG A 320 8.59 -17.29 -4.65
N PRO A 321 8.71 -18.59 -4.36
CA PRO A 321 7.60 -19.39 -3.86
C PRO A 321 6.97 -18.73 -2.66
N GLY A 322 5.65 -18.56 -2.67
CA GLY A 322 4.92 -17.81 -1.64
C GLY A 322 3.66 -18.51 -1.19
N LEU A 323 3.50 -18.68 0.14
CA LEU A 323 2.26 -19.10 0.77
C LEU A 323 1.55 -17.89 1.35
N VAL A 324 0.35 -17.63 0.86
CA VAL A 324 -0.51 -16.59 1.39
C VAL A 324 -1.52 -17.20 2.35
N VAL A 325 -1.42 -16.82 3.62
CA VAL A 325 -2.40 -17.16 4.67
C VAL A 325 -3.16 -15.89 5.00
N PRO A 326 -4.29 -15.62 4.33
CA PRO A 326 -4.94 -14.32 4.37
C PRO A 326 -5.65 -14.07 5.69
N ARG A 327 -5.71 -12.81 6.13
CA ARG A 327 -6.68 -12.40 7.13
C ARG A 327 -8.09 -12.48 6.55
N VAL A 328 -9.00 -13.10 7.31
CA VAL A 328 -10.41 -13.25 6.93
C VAL A 328 -11.39 -12.42 7.79
N VAL A 329 -10.92 -11.82 8.87
CA VAL A 329 -11.71 -10.96 9.76
C VAL A 329 -10.93 -9.66 10.02
N PRO A 330 -11.54 -8.48 9.95
CA PRO A 330 -12.96 -8.17 9.68
C PRO A 330 -13.28 -8.01 8.19
N ARG A 331 -12.31 -8.18 7.29
CA ARG A 331 -12.43 -7.97 5.84
C ARG A 331 -11.86 -9.15 5.07
N LEU A 332 -12.50 -9.50 3.97
CA LEU A 332 -12.11 -10.62 3.10
C LEU A 332 -11.22 -10.20 1.92
N GLU A 333 -10.79 -8.95 1.84
CA GLU A 333 -9.97 -8.44 0.74
C GLU A 333 -8.69 -9.26 0.47
N GLN A 334 -8.05 -9.75 1.56
CA GLN A 334 -6.83 -10.56 1.43
C GLN A 334 -7.15 -11.98 0.95
N ALA A 335 -8.24 -12.57 1.42
CA ALA A 335 -8.67 -13.89 0.99
C ALA A 335 -9.06 -13.89 -0.49
N VAL A 336 -9.89 -12.92 -0.92
CA VAL A 336 -10.26 -12.79 -2.33
C VAL A 336 -9.01 -12.62 -3.21
N ARG A 337 -8.06 -11.77 -2.79
CA ARG A 337 -6.80 -11.59 -3.52
C ARG A 337 -5.97 -12.87 -3.56
N ALA A 338 -5.81 -13.55 -2.43
CA ALA A 338 -5.01 -14.76 -2.32
C ALA A 338 -5.56 -15.86 -3.26
N ASP A 339 -6.88 -16.08 -3.23
CA ASP A 339 -7.55 -17.08 -4.07
C ASP A 339 -7.41 -16.75 -5.57
N GLU A 340 -7.56 -15.48 -5.95
CA GLU A 340 -7.41 -15.07 -7.36
C GLU A 340 -5.97 -15.20 -7.85
N LEU A 341 -4.99 -14.86 -7.02
CA LEU A 341 -3.59 -14.96 -7.37
C LEU A 341 -3.10 -16.41 -7.40
N ALA A 342 -3.55 -17.25 -6.47
CA ALA A 342 -3.18 -18.68 -6.46
C ALA A 342 -3.61 -19.41 -7.73
N ARG A 343 -4.71 -18.96 -8.39
CA ARG A 343 -5.15 -19.56 -9.66
C ARG A 343 -4.33 -19.09 -10.87
N ARG A 344 -3.54 -18.01 -10.76
CA ARG A 344 -2.91 -17.34 -11.89
C ARG A 344 -1.40 -17.19 -11.78
N THR A 345 -0.84 -17.49 -10.62
CA THR A 345 0.58 -17.27 -10.34
C THR A 345 1.19 -18.48 -9.65
N HIS A 346 2.44 -18.37 -9.27
CA HIS A 346 3.20 -19.33 -8.48
C HIS A 346 2.93 -19.23 -6.97
N LEU A 347 1.98 -18.39 -6.56
CA LEU A 347 1.61 -18.26 -5.15
C LEU A 347 0.60 -19.33 -4.78
N ASP A 348 0.76 -19.89 -3.58
CA ASP A 348 -0.20 -20.78 -2.96
C ASP A 348 -1.04 -20.00 -1.93
N ALA A 349 -2.27 -20.44 -1.70
CA ALA A 349 -3.16 -19.88 -0.68
C ALA A 349 -3.59 -20.97 0.30
N LEU A 350 -3.61 -20.64 1.59
CA LEU A 350 -4.08 -21.54 2.64
C LEU A 350 -5.01 -20.79 3.58
N HIS A 351 -6.17 -21.36 3.89
CA HIS A 351 -7.09 -20.74 4.84
C HIS A 351 -6.45 -20.65 6.24
N PRO A 352 -6.62 -19.57 7.01
CA PRO A 352 -5.97 -19.44 8.32
C PRO A 352 -6.33 -20.55 9.31
N ASP A 353 -7.53 -21.14 9.23
CA ASP A 353 -7.94 -22.27 10.08
C ASP A 353 -7.16 -23.57 9.76
N GLU A 354 -6.55 -23.66 8.60
CA GLU A 354 -5.75 -24.79 8.13
C GLU A 354 -4.24 -24.57 8.33
N ALA A 355 -3.83 -23.34 8.68
CA ALA A 355 -2.43 -22.92 8.80
C ALA A 355 -1.79 -23.38 10.12
N SER A 356 -1.79 -24.70 10.36
CA SER A 356 -1.06 -25.30 11.48
C SER A 356 0.45 -25.31 11.25
N ALA A 357 1.23 -25.52 12.31
CA ALA A 357 2.69 -25.65 12.21
C ALA A 357 3.09 -26.79 11.24
N ASP A 358 2.39 -27.90 11.26
CA ASP A 358 2.65 -29.03 10.38
C ASP A 358 2.32 -28.69 8.92
N ALA A 359 1.20 -28.02 8.66
CA ALA A 359 0.81 -27.59 7.32
C ALA A 359 1.81 -26.58 6.73
N VAL A 360 2.23 -25.58 7.53
CA VAL A 360 3.24 -24.62 7.13
C VAL A 360 4.58 -25.31 6.86
N GLY A 361 5.01 -26.22 7.75
CA GLY A 361 6.26 -26.97 7.59
C GLY A 361 6.26 -27.89 6.36
N ALA A 362 5.15 -28.58 6.10
CA ALA A 362 4.99 -29.42 4.91
C ALA A 362 5.07 -28.58 3.62
N TRP A 363 4.39 -27.41 3.59
CA TRP A 363 4.48 -26.50 2.46
C TRP A 363 5.90 -25.97 2.26
N LEU A 364 6.58 -25.54 3.32
CA LEU A 364 7.96 -25.06 3.25
C LEU A 364 8.91 -26.11 2.69
N ALA A 365 8.79 -27.36 3.13
CA ALA A 365 9.62 -28.48 2.65
C ALA A 365 9.46 -28.74 1.15
N ASP A 366 8.24 -28.55 0.63
CA ASP A 366 7.95 -28.72 -0.79
C ASP A 366 8.30 -27.44 -1.62
N ALA A 367 8.17 -26.25 -1.02
CA ALA A 367 8.41 -25.00 -1.70
C ALA A 367 9.89 -24.68 -1.94
N VAL A 368 10.79 -25.08 -0.99
CA VAL A 368 12.22 -24.86 -1.20
C VAL A 368 12.74 -25.66 -2.37
N GLY A 369 13.32 -24.98 -3.34
CA GLY A 369 13.79 -25.61 -4.57
C GLY A 369 12.80 -25.54 -5.73
N ARG A 370 11.57 -25.04 -5.51
CA ARG A 370 10.71 -24.68 -6.63
C ARG A 370 11.28 -23.46 -7.35
N ASP A 371 11.30 -23.48 -8.67
CA ASP A 371 11.53 -22.30 -9.46
C ASP A 371 10.30 -21.39 -9.36
N GLY A 372 10.53 -20.08 -9.30
CA GLY A 372 9.44 -19.12 -9.39
C GLY A 372 8.71 -19.29 -10.72
N GLY A 373 7.40 -19.41 -10.68
CA GLY A 373 6.59 -19.59 -11.87
C GLY A 373 6.49 -18.32 -12.70
N ALA A 374 6.55 -18.44 -14.01
CA ALA A 374 6.18 -17.34 -14.90
C ALA A 374 4.66 -17.12 -14.83
N HIS A 375 4.23 -15.87 -14.81
CA HIS A 375 2.84 -15.46 -14.92
C HIS A 375 2.75 -14.26 -15.87
N ASP A 376 1.56 -14.03 -16.43
CA ASP A 376 1.30 -12.95 -17.39
C ASP A 376 0.65 -11.71 -16.77
N LEU A 377 0.65 -11.60 -15.44
CA LEU A 377 0.08 -10.45 -14.75
C LEU A 377 0.82 -9.16 -15.06
N ASP A 378 0.07 -8.10 -15.16
CA ASP A 378 0.62 -6.75 -15.32
C ASP A 378 1.19 -6.24 -13.99
N LEU A 379 2.51 -6.28 -13.85
CA LEU A 379 3.26 -5.82 -12.69
C LEU A 379 3.80 -4.38 -12.83
N GLY A 380 3.65 -3.76 -14.02
CA GLY A 380 4.25 -2.48 -14.38
C GLY A 380 3.52 -1.24 -13.86
N GLY A 381 2.77 -1.35 -12.76
CA GLY A 381 1.97 -0.23 -12.25
C GLY A 381 2.79 1.00 -11.91
N LEU A 382 3.93 0.85 -11.24
CA LEU A 382 4.78 1.99 -10.87
C LEU A 382 5.39 2.68 -12.09
N THR A 383 5.83 1.93 -13.09
CA THR A 383 6.41 2.51 -14.32
C THR A 383 5.37 3.20 -15.21
N ARG A 384 4.08 2.82 -15.07
CA ARG A 384 2.97 3.43 -15.82
C ARG A 384 2.44 4.72 -15.20
N LEU A 385 2.55 4.89 -13.89
CA LEU A 385 1.98 6.05 -13.18
C LEU A 385 2.47 7.41 -13.69
N PRO A 386 3.76 7.61 -14.03
CA PRO A 386 4.22 8.88 -14.61
C PRO A 386 3.52 9.24 -15.93
N ALA A 387 3.31 8.26 -16.80
CA ALA A 387 2.60 8.47 -18.06
C ALA A 387 1.10 8.76 -17.83
N LEU A 388 0.45 8.08 -16.89
CA LEU A 388 -0.94 8.37 -16.51
C LEU A 388 -1.09 9.78 -15.90
N LEU A 389 -0.08 10.25 -15.16
CA LEU A 389 -0.04 11.62 -14.65
C LEU A 389 0.03 12.63 -15.80
N ASP A 390 0.92 12.40 -16.77
CA ASP A 390 1.05 13.27 -17.94
C ASP A 390 -0.25 13.33 -18.75
N GLN A 391 -0.85 12.18 -19.07
CA GLN A 391 -2.14 12.10 -19.76
C GLN A 391 -3.24 12.87 -19.02
N LEU A 392 -3.34 12.71 -17.69
CA LEU A 392 -4.33 13.40 -16.88
C LEU A 392 -4.17 14.95 -16.93
N LEU A 393 -2.94 15.44 -17.07
CA LEU A 393 -2.64 16.86 -17.18
C LEU A 393 -2.85 17.40 -18.61
N GLU A 394 -2.70 16.56 -19.64
CA GLU A 394 -2.85 16.91 -21.06
C GLU A 394 -4.32 16.87 -21.53
N GLU A 395 -5.14 15.93 -21.07
CA GLU A 395 -6.52 15.67 -21.52
C GLU A 395 -7.49 16.86 -21.47
N ILE A 396 -7.04 18.07 -21.04
CA ILE A 396 -7.92 19.26 -20.88
C ILE A 396 -7.46 20.46 -21.67
N ASP A 397 -6.31 20.44 -22.26
CA ASP A 397 -5.98 21.51 -23.21
C ASP A 397 -6.90 21.43 -24.45
N ASP A 398 -7.38 20.21 -24.80
CA ASP A 398 -8.34 20.02 -25.92
C ASP A 398 -9.80 20.36 -25.58
N ALA A 399 -10.21 20.32 -24.31
CA ALA A 399 -11.59 20.61 -23.89
C ALA A 399 -11.86 22.10 -23.60
N THR A 400 -10.82 22.93 -23.56
CA THR A 400 -10.89 24.39 -23.32
C THR A 400 -10.46 25.21 -24.55
N ALA A 401 -10.04 24.56 -25.64
CA ALA A 401 -9.77 25.16 -26.93
C ALA A 401 -11.02 25.01 -27.84
#